data_47bfa9d93bde8fc76f37d5dec5139c2d
#
_entry.id   47bfa9d93bde8fc76f37d5dec5139c2d
#
_cell.length_a   1.000
_cell.length_b   1.000
_cell.length_c   1.000
_cell.angle_alpha   90.00
_cell.angle_beta   90.00
_cell.angle_gamma   90.00
#
_symmetry.space_group_name_H-M   'P 1'
#
loop_
_entity.id
_entity.type
_entity.pdbx_description
1 polymer ?
#
loop_
_entity_poly.entity_id
_entity_poly.type
_entity_poly.pdbx_seq_one_letter_code
_entity_poly.pdbx_strand_id
1 'polypeptide(L)'
;MTVNVEQENTVLRLWLLLRRVGDTLVRCQDLVFSKYGLTTEQWGLLTTIKSRGPLRPSDLADLLNRTPNSMSMLIDRMVKAGLVRRTRNRKDRRVVTVSMTEKGKTVVEPAIPAGWEFIHEVLSTLSDDEQRDLADTLEKVKCELVGYLDPEADKVEILKNSLSNDPDLYKRMVKNLLPPGYEAKRTAGKRVGKSVVGRL
;
A
#
# COMPACT_ATOMS: atom_id res chain seq x y z
N MET A 1 6.87 29.25 28.76
CA MET A 1 7.36 28.02 28.08
C MET A 1 8.35 28.46 27.01
N THR A 2 9.61 28.20 27.19
CA THR A 2 10.65 28.47 26.18
C THR A 2 10.51 27.43 25.07
N VAL A 3 10.10 27.85 23.88
CA VAL A 3 10.01 27.00 22.71
C VAL A 3 11.44 26.60 22.32
N ASN A 4 11.72 25.30 22.29
CA ASN A 4 12.99 24.80 21.77
C ASN A 4 12.93 24.81 20.23
N VAL A 5 13.50 25.87 19.63
CA VAL A 5 13.47 26.14 18.18
C VAL A 5 14.03 24.97 17.37
N GLU A 6 15.05 24.25 17.88
CA GLU A 6 15.67 23.12 17.19
C GLU A 6 14.71 21.91 17.15
N GLN A 7 13.97 21.68 18.24
CA GLN A 7 12.98 20.62 18.32
C GLN A 7 11.78 20.90 17.40
N GLU A 8 11.27 22.13 17.38
CA GLU A 8 10.18 22.54 16.49
C GLU A 8 10.57 22.44 15.02
N ASN A 9 11.80 22.78 14.69
CA ASN A 9 12.34 22.62 13.34
C ASN A 9 12.37 21.13 12.90
N THR A 10 12.73 20.22 13.84
CA THR A 10 12.72 18.77 13.59
C THR A 10 11.30 18.25 13.35
N VAL A 11 10.32 18.67 14.14
CA VAL A 11 8.91 18.29 13.99
C VAL A 11 8.36 18.73 12.63
N LEU A 12 8.59 19.99 12.26
CA LEU A 12 8.15 20.51 10.97
C LEU A 12 8.82 19.77 9.80
N ARG A 13 10.12 19.51 9.89
CA ARG A 13 10.87 18.75 8.88
C ARG A 13 10.30 17.35 8.70
N LEU A 14 10.02 16.63 9.79
CA LEU A 14 9.42 15.29 9.74
C LEU A 14 8.04 15.33 9.09
N TRP A 15 7.19 16.28 9.45
CA TRP A 15 5.87 16.46 8.85
C TRP A 15 5.94 16.67 7.33
N LEU A 16 6.83 17.57 6.89
CA LEU A 16 7.02 17.85 5.47
C LEU A 16 7.59 16.64 4.72
N LEU A 17 8.49 15.86 5.33
CA LEU A 17 9.05 14.64 4.75
C LEU A 17 8.01 13.55 4.61
N LEU A 18 7.20 13.29 5.63
CA LEU A 18 6.12 12.29 5.57
C LEU A 18 5.17 12.56 4.40
N ARG A 19 4.72 13.82 4.25
CA ARG A 19 3.88 14.21 3.12
C ARG A 19 4.58 14.01 1.78
N ARG A 20 5.78 14.55 1.65
CA ARG A 20 6.53 14.52 0.39
C ARG A 20 6.90 13.09 -0.03
N VAL A 21 7.28 12.25 0.92
CA VAL A 21 7.57 10.82 0.67
C VAL A 21 6.30 10.12 0.19
N GLY A 22 5.16 10.32 0.85
CA GLY A 22 3.89 9.72 0.44
C GLY A 22 3.48 10.12 -0.99
N ASP A 23 3.49 11.41 -1.29
CA ASP A 23 3.13 11.93 -2.62
C ASP A 23 4.09 11.42 -3.71
N THR A 24 5.39 11.38 -3.41
CA THR A 24 6.41 10.91 -4.36
C THR A 24 6.29 9.41 -4.59
N LEU A 25 6.03 8.64 -3.53
CA LEU A 25 5.85 7.19 -3.61
C LEU A 25 4.72 6.83 -4.58
N VAL A 26 3.55 7.46 -4.44
CA VAL A 26 2.41 7.23 -5.34
C VAL A 26 2.78 7.54 -6.79
N ARG A 27 3.45 8.66 -7.04
CA ARG A 27 3.88 9.04 -8.41
C ARG A 27 4.88 8.05 -9.01
N CYS A 28 5.82 7.54 -8.23
CA CYS A 28 6.76 6.51 -8.68
C CYS A 28 6.06 5.18 -8.95
N GLN A 29 5.13 4.78 -8.10
CA GLN A 29 4.31 3.59 -8.32
C GLN A 29 3.46 3.71 -9.60
N ASP A 30 2.86 4.88 -9.86
CA ASP A 30 2.11 5.10 -11.10
C ASP A 30 3.01 4.98 -12.34
N LEU A 31 4.27 5.43 -12.28
CA LEU A 31 5.24 5.20 -13.36
C LEU A 31 5.55 3.72 -13.59
N VAL A 32 5.66 2.93 -12.50
CA VAL A 32 5.88 1.48 -12.58
C VAL A 32 4.67 0.79 -13.21
N PHE A 33 3.47 1.07 -12.68
CA PHE A 33 2.26 0.35 -13.06
C PHE A 33 1.66 0.82 -14.39
N SER A 34 1.94 2.05 -14.83
CA SER A 34 1.51 2.56 -16.14
C SER A 34 2.02 1.71 -17.31
N LYS A 35 3.18 1.06 -17.16
CA LYS A 35 3.72 0.11 -18.14
C LYS A 35 2.81 -1.10 -18.37
N TYR A 36 1.94 -1.38 -17.41
CA TYR A 36 0.94 -2.46 -17.45
C TYR A 36 -0.48 -1.94 -17.65
N GLY A 37 -0.64 -0.64 -17.97
CA GLY A 37 -1.95 -0.01 -18.14
C GLY A 37 -2.74 0.13 -16.83
N LEU A 38 -2.07 0.14 -15.68
CA LEU A 38 -2.67 0.28 -14.36
C LEU A 38 -2.21 1.57 -13.67
N THR A 39 -3.08 2.10 -12.81
CA THR A 39 -2.68 3.06 -11.77
C THR A 39 -2.35 2.31 -10.47
N THR A 40 -1.66 2.98 -9.54
CA THR A 40 -1.38 2.45 -8.19
C THR A 40 -2.67 1.98 -7.49
N GLU A 41 -3.75 2.74 -7.61
CA GLU A 41 -5.06 2.39 -7.02
C GLU A 41 -5.65 1.11 -7.62
N GLN A 42 -5.57 0.97 -8.93
CA GLN A 42 -6.08 -0.21 -9.63
C GLN A 42 -5.25 -1.45 -9.31
N TRP A 43 -3.93 -1.30 -9.27
CA TRP A 43 -3.01 -2.36 -8.86
C TRP A 43 -3.31 -2.82 -7.42
N GLY A 44 -3.44 -1.88 -6.48
CA GLY A 44 -3.76 -2.18 -5.08
C GLY A 44 -5.08 -2.94 -4.92
N LEU A 45 -6.14 -2.54 -5.64
CA LEU A 45 -7.43 -3.23 -5.59
C LEU A 45 -7.34 -4.65 -6.19
N LEU A 46 -6.68 -4.80 -7.34
CA LEU A 46 -6.53 -6.10 -8.00
C LEU A 46 -5.68 -7.07 -7.16
N THR A 47 -4.58 -6.62 -6.59
CA THR A 47 -3.73 -7.46 -5.71
C THR A 47 -4.45 -7.84 -4.42
N THR A 48 -5.25 -6.96 -3.85
CA THR A 48 -6.09 -7.26 -2.68
C THR A 48 -7.11 -8.35 -3.01
N ILE A 49 -7.82 -8.24 -4.13
CA ILE A 49 -8.77 -9.30 -4.56
C ILE A 49 -8.03 -10.59 -4.92
N LYS A 50 -6.85 -10.52 -5.54
CA LYS A 50 -6.06 -11.72 -5.87
C LYS A 50 -5.64 -12.47 -4.61
N SER A 51 -5.25 -11.76 -3.57
CA SER A 51 -4.77 -12.38 -2.32
C SER A 51 -5.87 -12.91 -1.40
N ARG A 52 -7.04 -12.28 -1.41
CA ARG A 52 -8.12 -12.56 -0.45
C ARG A 52 -9.39 -13.15 -1.08
N GLY A 53 -9.47 -13.19 -2.41
CA GLY A 53 -10.67 -13.57 -3.13
C GLY A 53 -11.69 -12.44 -3.28
N PRO A 54 -12.93 -12.73 -3.68
CA PRO A 54 -13.99 -11.74 -3.82
C PRO A 54 -14.33 -11.06 -2.47
N LEU A 55 -14.38 -9.72 -2.45
CA LEU A 55 -14.62 -8.90 -1.27
C LEU A 55 -15.81 -7.96 -1.47
N ARG A 56 -16.42 -7.50 -0.36
CA ARG A 56 -17.43 -6.43 -0.41
C ARG A 56 -16.75 -5.09 -0.67
N PRO A 57 -17.47 -4.12 -1.28
CA PRO A 57 -16.93 -2.76 -1.43
C PRO A 57 -16.50 -2.11 -0.11
N SER A 58 -17.21 -2.35 1.01
CA SER A 58 -16.83 -1.91 2.35
C SER A 58 -15.47 -2.47 2.78
N ASP A 59 -15.31 -3.80 2.66
CA ASP A 59 -14.09 -4.48 3.07
C ASP A 59 -12.88 -3.98 2.25
N LEU A 60 -13.10 -3.68 0.95
CA LEU A 60 -12.09 -3.08 0.10
C LEU A 60 -11.75 -1.64 0.51
N ALA A 61 -12.75 -0.86 0.93
CA ALA A 61 -12.54 0.51 1.41
C ALA A 61 -11.67 0.51 2.68
N ASP A 62 -11.98 -0.33 3.64
CA ASP A 62 -11.24 -0.47 4.90
C ASP A 62 -9.80 -0.95 4.65
N LEU A 63 -9.64 -2.03 3.88
CA LEU A 63 -8.31 -2.60 3.57
C LEU A 63 -7.39 -1.67 2.81
N LEU A 64 -7.95 -0.80 1.96
CA LEU A 64 -7.20 0.15 1.13
C LEU A 64 -7.20 1.57 1.71
N ASN A 65 -7.69 1.73 2.94
CA ASN A 65 -7.76 3.01 3.66
C ASN A 65 -8.42 4.10 2.80
N ARG A 66 -9.65 3.83 2.31
CA ARG A 66 -10.41 4.73 1.44
C ARG A 66 -11.80 4.97 1.98
N THR A 67 -12.35 6.14 1.65
CA THR A 67 -13.76 6.39 1.91
C THR A 67 -14.65 5.50 1.05
N PRO A 68 -15.84 5.09 1.54
CA PRO A 68 -16.79 4.28 0.78
C PRO A 68 -17.13 4.86 -0.60
N ASN A 69 -17.26 6.18 -0.68
CA ASN A 69 -17.55 6.87 -1.94
C ASN A 69 -16.37 6.76 -2.94
N SER A 70 -15.15 7.06 -2.48
CA SER A 70 -13.94 6.93 -3.31
C SER A 70 -13.75 5.50 -3.82
N MET A 71 -13.99 4.49 -2.96
CA MET A 71 -13.91 3.08 -3.32
C MET A 71 -14.98 2.71 -4.36
N SER A 72 -16.22 3.17 -4.16
CA SER A 72 -17.30 2.91 -5.14
C SER A 72 -16.96 3.46 -6.52
N MET A 73 -16.45 4.70 -6.59
CA MET A 73 -16.02 5.32 -7.85
C MET A 73 -14.87 4.58 -8.52
N LEU A 74 -13.90 4.08 -7.74
CA LEU A 74 -12.80 3.27 -8.26
C LEU A 74 -13.33 1.96 -8.85
N ILE A 75 -14.18 1.25 -8.10
CA ILE A 75 -14.80 0.00 -8.57
C ILE A 75 -15.61 0.24 -9.86
N ASP A 76 -16.38 1.31 -9.95
CA ASP A 76 -17.16 1.63 -11.16
C ASP A 76 -16.27 1.85 -12.39
N ARG A 77 -15.17 2.58 -12.22
CA ARG A 77 -14.16 2.76 -13.28
C ARG A 77 -13.55 1.42 -13.72
N MET A 78 -13.25 0.55 -12.76
CA MET A 78 -12.64 -0.76 -13.03
C MET A 78 -13.65 -1.74 -13.65
N VAL A 79 -14.93 -1.67 -13.31
CA VAL A 79 -16.00 -2.42 -13.98
C VAL A 79 -16.13 -1.96 -15.43
N LYS A 80 -16.16 -0.64 -15.70
CA LYS A 80 -16.19 -0.09 -17.06
C LYS A 80 -14.96 -0.50 -17.87
N ALA A 81 -13.78 -0.58 -17.25
CA ALA A 81 -12.55 -1.06 -17.88
C ALA A 81 -12.53 -2.60 -18.08
N GLY A 82 -13.50 -3.31 -17.51
CA GLY A 82 -13.60 -4.78 -17.58
C GLY A 82 -12.56 -5.51 -16.73
N LEU A 83 -11.95 -4.86 -15.73
CA LEU A 83 -10.93 -5.45 -14.86
C LEU A 83 -11.53 -6.22 -13.68
N VAL A 84 -12.67 -5.75 -13.19
CA VAL A 84 -13.43 -6.39 -12.12
C VAL A 84 -14.91 -6.48 -12.49
N ARG A 85 -15.64 -7.31 -11.78
CA ARG A 85 -17.09 -7.42 -11.89
C ARG A 85 -17.74 -7.41 -10.53
N ARG A 86 -18.96 -6.87 -10.43
CA ARG A 86 -19.83 -6.98 -9.27
C ARG A 86 -20.71 -8.21 -9.40
N THR A 87 -20.79 -9.01 -8.35
CA THR A 87 -21.64 -10.19 -8.27
C THR A 87 -22.54 -10.06 -7.05
N ARG A 88 -23.85 -10.21 -7.26
CA ARG A 88 -24.81 -10.28 -6.15
C ARG A 88 -24.88 -11.71 -5.62
N ASN A 89 -24.92 -11.85 -4.30
CA ASN A 89 -25.09 -13.15 -3.69
C ASN A 89 -26.49 -13.71 -4.06
N ARG A 90 -26.56 -15.00 -4.42
CA ARG A 90 -27.85 -15.64 -4.80
C ARG A 90 -28.79 -15.79 -3.62
N LYS A 91 -28.25 -15.99 -2.38
CA LYS A 91 -29.04 -16.20 -1.16
C LYS A 91 -29.48 -14.87 -0.54
N ASP A 92 -28.62 -13.87 -0.57
CA ASP A 92 -28.93 -12.51 -0.09
C ASP A 92 -28.51 -11.48 -1.13
N ARG A 93 -29.46 -10.97 -1.90
CA ARG A 93 -29.23 -10.00 -2.98
C ARG A 93 -28.72 -8.64 -2.48
N ARG A 94 -28.76 -8.38 -1.17
CA ARG A 94 -28.21 -7.17 -0.54
C ARG A 94 -26.68 -7.25 -0.49
N VAL A 95 -26.13 -8.46 -0.49
CA VAL A 95 -24.67 -8.68 -0.46
C VAL A 95 -24.14 -8.63 -1.88
N VAL A 96 -23.32 -7.60 -2.14
CA VAL A 96 -22.58 -7.43 -3.38
C VAL A 96 -21.11 -7.68 -3.11
N THR A 97 -20.46 -8.51 -3.92
CA THR A 97 -19.01 -8.71 -3.90
C THR A 97 -18.38 -8.26 -5.20
N VAL A 98 -17.13 -7.85 -5.13
CA VAL A 98 -16.28 -7.49 -6.27
C VAL A 98 -15.28 -8.60 -6.49
N SER A 99 -15.21 -9.10 -7.70
CA SER A 99 -14.26 -10.14 -8.11
C SER A 99 -13.49 -9.71 -9.34
N MET A 100 -12.28 -10.24 -9.51
CA MET A 100 -11.45 -9.99 -10.69
C MET A 100 -12.01 -10.74 -11.90
N THR A 101 -11.87 -10.14 -13.08
CA THR A 101 -12.14 -10.80 -14.37
C THR A 101 -10.86 -11.47 -14.90
N GLU A 102 -10.98 -12.27 -15.97
CA GLU A 102 -9.80 -12.81 -16.66
C GLU A 102 -8.91 -11.69 -17.21
N LYS A 103 -9.51 -10.62 -17.78
CA LYS A 103 -8.75 -9.42 -18.19
C LYS A 103 -7.99 -8.81 -17.04
N GLY A 104 -8.64 -8.67 -15.86
CA GLY A 104 -7.98 -8.15 -14.65
C GLY A 104 -6.79 -9.00 -14.24
N LYS A 105 -6.91 -10.32 -14.29
CA LYS A 105 -5.81 -11.26 -13.99
C LYS A 105 -4.64 -11.08 -14.96
N THR A 106 -4.93 -11.10 -16.27
CA THR A 106 -3.90 -10.95 -17.32
C THR A 106 -3.10 -9.66 -17.17
N VAL A 107 -3.75 -8.57 -16.74
CA VAL A 107 -3.10 -7.25 -16.59
C VAL A 107 -2.31 -7.17 -15.30
N VAL A 108 -2.83 -7.70 -14.18
CA VAL A 108 -2.18 -7.55 -12.86
C VAL A 108 -1.02 -8.53 -12.67
N GLU A 109 -1.08 -9.74 -13.22
CA GLU A 109 -0.07 -10.76 -13.00
C GLU A 109 1.36 -10.32 -13.35
N PRO A 110 1.64 -9.72 -14.52
CA PRO A 110 2.98 -9.21 -14.82
C PRO A 110 3.36 -7.96 -14.00
N ALA A 111 2.39 -7.22 -13.49
CA ALA A 111 2.63 -6.02 -12.69
C ALA A 111 3.02 -6.33 -11.23
N ILE A 112 2.71 -7.52 -10.71
CA ILE A 112 3.01 -7.91 -9.32
C ILE A 112 4.51 -7.98 -9.06
N PRO A 113 5.32 -8.72 -9.85
CA PRO A 113 6.77 -8.74 -9.68
C PRO A 113 7.40 -7.35 -9.76
N ALA A 114 6.95 -6.52 -10.72
CA ALA A 114 7.46 -5.17 -10.87
C ALA A 114 7.19 -4.27 -9.64
N GLY A 115 6.01 -4.43 -9.00
CA GLY A 115 5.71 -3.77 -7.74
C GLY A 115 6.63 -4.20 -6.60
N TRP A 116 6.92 -5.49 -6.49
CA TRP A 116 7.85 -6.03 -5.50
C TRP A 116 9.29 -5.57 -5.75
N GLU A 117 9.76 -5.60 -6.99
CA GLU A 117 11.08 -5.08 -7.35
C GLU A 117 11.22 -3.60 -6.98
N PHE A 118 10.20 -2.78 -7.26
CA PHE A 118 10.19 -1.37 -6.87
C PHE A 118 10.27 -1.19 -5.34
N ILE A 119 9.48 -1.94 -4.56
CA ILE A 119 9.51 -1.88 -3.09
C ILE A 119 10.90 -2.22 -2.57
N HIS A 120 11.49 -3.31 -3.05
CA HIS A 120 12.83 -3.72 -2.65
C HIS A 120 13.89 -2.70 -3.05
N GLU A 121 13.82 -2.13 -4.25
CA GLU A 121 14.77 -1.12 -4.72
C GLU A 121 14.75 0.12 -3.80
N VAL A 122 13.57 0.63 -3.49
CA VAL A 122 13.42 1.83 -2.64
C VAL A 122 13.91 1.55 -1.22
N LEU A 123 13.50 0.43 -0.62
CA LEU A 123 13.80 0.12 0.77
C LEU A 123 15.20 -0.46 0.98
N SER A 124 15.88 -0.96 -0.06
CA SER A 124 17.27 -1.43 0.03
C SER A 124 18.28 -0.34 0.34
N THR A 125 17.87 0.93 0.31
CA THR A 125 18.69 2.06 0.77
C THR A 125 18.87 2.08 2.29
N LEU A 126 18.02 1.34 3.01
CA LEU A 126 18.04 1.20 4.47
C LEU A 126 18.57 -0.18 4.86
N SER A 127 19.35 -0.25 5.93
CA SER A 127 19.72 -1.50 6.58
C SER A 127 18.49 -2.20 7.18
N ASP A 128 18.61 -3.48 7.50
CA ASP A 128 17.51 -4.26 8.11
C ASP A 128 17.05 -3.67 9.46
N ASP A 129 17.96 -3.11 10.25
CA ASP A 129 17.64 -2.43 11.51
C ASP A 129 16.89 -1.12 11.25
N GLU A 130 17.38 -0.27 10.35
CA GLU A 130 16.70 0.98 9.96
C GLU A 130 15.32 0.74 9.38
N GLN A 131 15.12 -0.34 8.63
CA GLN A 131 13.80 -0.72 8.12
C GLN A 131 12.83 -1.07 9.27
N ARG A 132 13.30 -1.83 10.28
CA ARG A 132 12.48 -2.16 11.46
C ARG A 132 12.14 -0.92 12.27
N ASP A 133 13.13 -0.10 12.61
CA ASP A 133 12.95 1.12 13.40
C ASP A 133 11.98 2.10 12.71
N LEU A 134 12.11 2.24 11.39
CA LEU A 134 11.22 3.09 10.60
C LEU A 134 9.79 2.53 10.58
N ALA A 135 9.62 1.22 10.42
CA ALA A 135 8.30 0.59 10.43
C ALA A 135 7.60 0.81 11.78
N ASP A 136 8.30 0.56 12.91
CA ASP A 136 7.76 0.76 14.25
C ASP A 136 7.40 2.23 14.51
N THR A 137 8.23 3.15 14.01
CA THR A 137 7.97 4.60 14.14
C THR A 137 6.76 5.03 13.35
N LEU A 138 6.62 4.56 12.11
CA LEU A 138 5.47 4.87 11.26
C LEU A 138 4.16 4.27 11.81
N GLU A 139 4.21 3.08 12.43
CA GLU A 139 3.04 2.50 13.11
C GLU A 139 2.55 3.37 14.26
N LYS A 140 3.45 3.92 15.09
CA LYS A 140 3.08 4.86 16.16
C LYS A 140 2.40 6.11 15.59
N VAL A 141 2.98 6.73 14.55
CA VAL A 141 2.39 7.90 13.89
C VAL A 141 1.03 7.58 13.30
N LYS A 142 0.88 6.42 12.66
CA LYS A 142 -0.40 5.96 12.10
C LYS A 142 -1.48 5.85 13.18
N CYS A 143 -1.15 5.27 14.34
CA CYS A 143 -2.09 5.14 15.45
C CYS A 143 -2.60 6.48 15.97
N GLU A 144 -1.71 7.49 16.08
CA GLU A 144 -2.14 8.83 16.45
C GLU A 144 -3.07 9.45 15.40
N LEU A 145 -2.76 9.28 14.10
CA LEU A 145 -3.62 9.78 13.02
C LEU A 145 -5.00 9.11 13.02
N VAL A 146 -5.09 7.81 13.28
CA VAL A 146 -6.38 7.10 13.39
C VAL A 146 -7.19 7.65 14.57
N GLY A 147 -6.56 7.96 15.71
CA GLY A 147 -7.22 8.56 16.85
C GLY A 147 -7.82 9.96 16.57
N TYR A 148 -7.29 10.70 15.58
CA TYR A 148 -7.93 11.93 15.10
C TYR A 148 -9.15 11.70 14.21
N LEU A 149 -9.18 10.59 13.47
CA LEU A 149 -10.31 10.22 12.60
C LEU A 149 -11.44 9.56 13.39
N ASP A 150 -11.09 8.77 14.40
CA ASP A 150 -12.01 8.07 15.29
C ASP A 150 -11.49 8.14 16.73
N PRO A 151 -11.95 9.12 17.52
CA PRO A 151 -11.50 9.31 18.91
C PRO A 151 -11.84 8.15 19.85
N GLU A 152 -12.84 7.34 19.50
CA GLU A 152 -13.27 6.16 20.29
C GLU A 152 -12.51 4.88 19.89
N ALA A 153 -11.64 4.95 18.87
CA ALA A 153 -10.89 3.80 18.39
C ALA A 153 -9.88 3.28 19.43
N ASP A 154 -9.91 1.98 19.69
CA ASP A 154 -8.89 1.33 20.51
C ASP A 154 -7.54 1.27 19.77
N LYS A 155 -6.63 2.17 20.14
CA LYS A 155 -5.28 2.26 19.55
C LYS A 155 -4.49 0.96 19.71
N VAL A 156 -4.71 0.20 20.79
CA VAL A 156 -4.03 -1.09 21.02
C VAL A 156 -4.57 -2.15 20.06
N GLU A 157 -5.87 -2.16 19.83
CA GLU A 157 -6.50 -3.06 18.86
C GLU A 157 -6.07 -2.74 17.43
N ILE A 158 -5.97 -1.45 17.09
CA ILE A 158 -5.47 -1.00 15.78
C ILE A 158 -4.05 -1.50 15.54
N LEU A 159 -3.16 -1.37 16.54
CA LEU A 159 -1.79 -1.87 16.43
C LEU A 159 -1.74 -3.39 16.27
N LYS A 160 -2.54 -4.13 17.04
CA LYS A 160 -2.59 -5.59 16.96
C LYS A 160 -3.11 -6.10 15.63
N ASN A 161 -4.11 -5.40 15.06
CA ASN A 161 -4.77 -5.78 13.81
C ASN A 161 -4.12 -5.14 12.57
N SER A 162 -3.05 -4.38 12.75
CA SER A 162 -2.32 -3.79 11.63
C SER A 162 -1.74 -4.88 10.74
N LEU A 163 -1.90 -4.72 9.43
CA LEU A 163 -1.31 -5.62 8.44
C LEU A 163 0.22 -5.69 8.55
N SER A 164 0.86 -4.60 8.99
CA SER A 164 2.31 -4.55 9.19
C SER A 164 2.80 -5.40 10.35
N ASN A 165 1.93 -5.68 11.34
CA ASN A 165 2.24 -6.52 12.50
C ASN A 165 1.86 -8.00 12.33
N ASP A 166 1.36 -8.37 11.14
CA ASP A 166 1.05 -9.76 10.84
C ASP A 166 2.31 -10.53 10.44
N PRO A 167 2.82 -11.45 11.27
CA PRO A 167 4.08 -12.15 11.01
C PRO A 167 4.03 -13.04 9.77
N ASP A 168 2.84 -13.41 9.34
CA ASP A 168 2.63 -14.24 8.15
C ASP A 168 2.19 -13.44 6.92
N LEU A 169 2.11 -12.10 7.02
CA LEU A 169 1.70 -11.24 5.91
C LEU A 169 2.54 -11.52 4.67
N TYR A 170 3.85 -11.48 4.81
CA TYR A 170 4.79 -11.74 3.71
C TYR A 170 4.58 -13.13 3.10
N LYS A 171 4.48 -14.18 3.92
CA LYS A 171 4.26 -15.56 3.46
C LYS A 171 2.93 -15.67 2.69
N ARG A 172 1.85 -15.03 3.18
CA ARG A 172 0.56 -15.04 2.49
C ARG A 172 0.61 -14.26 1.18
N MET A 173 1.26 -13.10 1.18
CA MET A 173 1.42 -12.30 -0.03
C MET A 173 2.27 -13.02 -1.07
N VAL A 174 3.41 -13.58 -0.69
CA VAL A 174 4.27 -14.37 -1.58
C VAL A 174 3.50 -15.56 -2.16
N LYS A 175 2.82 -16.34 -1.32
CA LYS A 175 2.04 -17.51 -1.77
C LYS A 175 0.93 -17.16 -2.77
N ASN A 176 0.25 -16.02 -2.56
CA ASN A 176 -0.97 -15.69 -3.29
C ASN A 176 -0.72 -14.72 -4.47
N LEU A 177 0.36 -13.96 -4.43
CA LEU A 177 0.63 -12.90 -5.41
C LEU A 177 1.80 -13.23 -6.34
N LEU A 178 2.89 -13.80 -5.81
CA LEU A 178 4.09 -14.02 -6.60
C LEU A 178 4.03 -15.37 -7.35
N PRO A 179 4.62 -15.46 -8.53
CA PRO A 179 4.72 -16.72 -9.25
C PRO A 179 5.58 -17.74 -8.48
N PRO A 180 5.32 -19.05 -8.62
CA PRO A 180 6.15 -20.09 -8.01
C PRO A 180 7.62 -19.90 -8.38
N GLY A 181 8.53 -19.98 -7.38
CA GLY A 181 9.97 -19.82 -7.59
C GLY A 181 10.45 -18.35 -7.76
N TYR A 182 9.59 -17.37 -7.49
CA TYR A 182 10.03 -15.97 -7.45
C TYR A 182 11.00 -15.76 -6.30
N GLU A 183 12.25 -15.50 -6.62
CA GLU A 183 13.25 -14.99 -5.70
C GLU A 183 13.39 -13.49 -5.94
N ALA A 184 13.12 -12.68 -4.90
CA ALA A 184 13.41 -11.25 -4.97
C ALA A 184 14.90 -11.08 -5.30
N LYS A 185 15.22 -10.44 -6.41
CA LYS A 185 16.60 -10.08 -6.71
C LYS A 185 17.07 -9.16 -5.60
N ARG A 186 17.79 -9.70 -4.61
CA ARG A 186 18.55 -8.89 -3.66
C ARG A 186 19.55 -8.11 -4.52
N THR A 187 19.22 -6.89 -4.86
CA THR A 187 20.18 -5.94 -5.43
C THR A 187 21.20 -5.69 -4.33
N ALA A 188 22.31 -6.44 -4.41
CA ALA A 188 23.49 -6.16 -3.59
C ALA A 188 23.75 -4.66 -3.71
N GLY A 189 23.68 -3.96 -2.57
CA GLY A 189 23.70 -2.50 -2.48
C GLY A 189 24.77 -1.86 -3.38
N LYS A 190 24.36 -1.44 -4.55
CA LYS A 190 25.12 -0.41 -5.28
C LYS A 190 24.97 0.83 -4.43
N ARG A 191 26.02 1.13 -3.64
CA ARG A 191 26.22 2.44 -3.03
C ARG A 191 26.00 3.46 -4.14
N VAL A 192 24.84 4.13 -4.10
CA VAL A 192 24.63 5.34 -4.89
C VAL A 192 25.66 6.33 -4.38
N GLY A 193 26.65 6.61 -5.21
CA GLY A 193 27.75 7.49 -4.90
C GLY A 193 27.21 8.84 -4.40
N LYS A 194 27.93 9.40 -3.42
CA LYS A 194 27.76 10.76 -2.88
C LYS A 194 27.77 11.79 -4.00
N SER A 195 26.64 12.07 -4.64
CA SER A 195 26.56 13.14 -5.65
C SER A 195 25.14 13.62 -5.93
N VAL A 196 24.24 13.73 -4.94
CA VAL A 196 22.95 14.41 -5.15
C VAL A 196 22.60 15.39 -4.00
N VAL A 197 23.54 15.74 -3.15
CA VAL A 197 23.31 16.75 -2.08
C VAL A 197 23.84 18.14 -2.47
N GLY A 198 23.98 18.41 -3.71
CA GLY A 198 24.51 19.68 -4.16
C GLY A 198 23.77 20.31 -5.35
N ARG A 199 22.45 20.53 -5.24
CA ARG A 199 21.69 21.51 -6.04
C ARG A 199 20.19 21.41 -5.73
N LEU A 200 19.77 22.02 -4.65
CA LEU A 200 18.43 22.62 -4.49
C LEU A 200 18.61 23.93 -3.71
#